data_392955b92ec9011752d2f42b44d7d1c1
#
_entry.id   392955b92ec9011752d2f42b44d7d1c1
#
_cell.length_a   1.000
_cell.length_b   1.000
_cell.length_c   1.000
_cell.angle_alpha   90.00
_cell.angle_beta   90.00
_cell.angle_gamma   90.00
#
_symmetry.space_group_name_H-M   'P 1'
#
loop_
_entity.id
_entity.type
_entity.pdbx_description
1 polymer ?
#
loop_
_entity_poly.entity_id
_entity_poly.type
_entity_poly.pdbx_seq_one_letter_code
_entity_poly.pdbx_strand_id
1 'polypeptide(L)'
;MIMAVLNYLDDVLYYPILMVILIAAGLIFSWKTRCVQLRLFPESIRVVMEKPTEAGKVSSFQALMVSTASRVGTGNIIGVSTAICLGGPGAVFWMWLLAIIGGATAFIESTLAQIYKRRNPLGHSYGGPAYYIETAMHQRWLGVLFAFALIVTYAGGFNLLCSFNMQSTFLVYSFYDPTTTPWIIGAIFAALVAYCLIGGGQRIIKVTSVLVPVMGGVYILAALIVIVFHITSLPQVFAMIFADAFDFQSILGGISGSCMIYGIKRGLYSNEAGIGSAPNAAAAADVSHPVKQGLVQMLSVFIDTILVCSATAFMGLFSGVPITKEVAGAAYVQHAATAVFGGFGPLLITICMLLFGFSTLIGNLFYVDNCIRFIHKGAPSQGFVNTFRIVCVLVVFVGAGMSMAAVWDIADILMAVMCFINIPACFILGNTAVKAMRDYQQQKKEGKNPVFKAASIGIDESTVQYWK
;
A
#
# COMPACT_ATOMS: atom_id res chain seq x y z
N MET A 1 11.23 15.74 24.05
CA MET A 1 10.49 16.84 23.38
C MET A 1 10.03 16.46 21.99
N ILE A 2 10.92 16.07 21.06
CA ILE A 2 10.56 15.69 19.66
C ILE A 2 9.54 14.54 19.64
N MET A 3 9.79 13.43 20.35
CA MET A 3 8.86 12.28 20.41
C MET A 3 7.49 12.66 20.96
N ALA A 4 7.41 13.53 21.99
CA ALA A 4 6.12 13.98 22.52
C ALA A 4 5.31 14.80 21.50
N VAL A 5 6.00 15.57 20.65
CA VAL A 5 5.36 16.33 19.56
C VAL A 5 4.89 15.39 18.46
N LEU A 6 5.70 14.39 18.08
CA LEU A 6 5.30 13.39 17.07
C LEU A 6 4.08 12.60 17.54
N ASN A 7 4.09 12.05 18.75
CA ASN A 7 2.94 11.33 19.30
C ASN A 7 1.67 12.20 19.35
N TYR A 8 1.79 13.47 19.80
CA TYR A 8 0.65 14.38 19.83
C TYR A 8 0.09 14.67 18.44
N LEU A 9 0.97 14.90 17.44
CA LEU A 9 0.54 15.12 16.05
C LEU A 9 -0.11 13.86 15.47
N ASP A 10 0.45 12.68 15.72
CA ASP A 10 -0.09 11.41 15.28
C ASP A 10 -1.49 11.19 15.87
N ASP A 11 -1.65 11.35 17.17
CA ASP A 11 -2.96 11.20 17.84
C ASP A 11 -4.01 12.18 17.29
N VAL A 12 -3.68 13.45 17.11
CA VAL A 12 -4.62 14.46 16.60
C VAL A 12 -4.99 14.25 15.14
N LEU A 13 -4.02 13.87 14.30
CA LEU A 13 -4.26 13.69 12.87
C LEU A 13 -5.07 12.42 12.59
N TYR A 14 -4.79 11.33 13.29
CA TYR A 14 -5.50 10.06 13.10
C TYR A 14 -6.86 10.03 13.80
N TYR A 15 -6.91 10.43 15.05
CA TYR A 15 -8.15 10.41 15.80
C TYR A 15 -8.60 11.83 16.19
N PRO A 16 -9.83 12.21 15.83
CA PRO A 16 -10.83 11.46 15.02
C PRO A 16 -10.77 11.73 13.50
N ILE A 17 -9.89 12.65 13.07
CA ILE A 17 -10.03 13.32 11.76
C ILE A 17 -9.84 12.33 10.60
N LEU A 18 -8.68 11.69 10.50
CA LEU A 18 -8.38 10.83 9.37
C LEU A 18 -9.28 9.59 9.35
N MET A 19 -9.54 9.00 10.52
CA MET A 19 -10.43 7.84 10.66
C MET A 19 -11.82 8.13 10.09
N VAL A 20 -12.43 9.26 10.48
CA VAL A 20 -13.76 9.65 9.99
C VAL A 20 -13.74 9.90 8.47
N ILE A 21 -12.71 10.57 7.97
CA ILE A 21 -12.57 10.86 6.53
C ILE A 21 -12.41 9.58 5.71
N LEU A 22 -11.62 8.61 6.17
CA LEU A 22 -11.41 7.33 5.49
C LEU A 22 -12.70 6.49 5.44
N ILE A 23 -13.37 6.35 6.58
CA ILE A 23 -14.63 5.61 6.67
C ILE A 23 -15.69 6.28 5.81
N ALA A 24 -15.85 7.61 5.92
CA ALA A 24 -16.81 8.36 5.12
C ALA A 24 -16.53 8.23 3.61
N ALA A 25 -15.26 8.35 3.20
CA ALA A 25 -14.86 8.16 1.80
C ALA A 25 -15.20 6.75 1.31
N GLY A 26 -14.82 5.72 2.06
CA GLY A 26 -15.10 4.34 1.74
C GLY A 26 -16.59 4.05 1.60
N LEU A 27 -17.42 4.54 2.54
CA LEU A 27 -18.88 4.35 2.51
C LEU A 27 -19.53 5.13 1.36
N ILE A 28 -19.19 6.40 1.17
CA ILE A 28 -19.76 7.26 0.11
C ILE A 28 -19.40 6.70 -1.27
N PHE A 29 -18.15 6.31 -1.49
CA PHE A 29 -17.72 5.73 -2.76
C PHE A 29 -18.31 4.33 -2.98
N SER A 30 -18.45 3.50 -1.94
CA SER A 30 -19.18 2.23 -2.03
C SER A 30 -20.63 2.45 -2.44
N TRP A 31 -21.31 3.42 -1.86
CA TRP A 31 -22.68 3.78 -2.23
C TRP A 31 -22.76 4.32 -3.67
N LYS A 32 -21.94 5.32 -4.04
CA LYS A 32 -21.93 5.91 -5.39
C LYS A 32 -21.62 4.89 -6.49
N THR A 33 -20.79 3.92 -6.22
CA THR A 33 -20.40 2.85 -7.16
C THR A 33 -21.28 1.60 -7.06
N ARG A 34 -22.28 1.61 -6.16
CA ARG A 34 -23.14 0.46 -5.86
C ARG A 34 -22.31 -0.76 -5.46
N CYS A 35 -21.42 -0.59 -4.50
CA CYS A 35 -20.52 -1.62 -3.99
C CYS A 35 -19.69 -2.29 -5.10
N VAL A 36 -18.98 -1.49 -5.89
CA VAL A 36 -18.13 -1.96 -7.00
C VAL A 36 -17.18 -3.07 -6.57
N GLN A 37 -16.64 -2.98 -5.35
CA GLN A 37 -15.71 -3.91 -4.75
C GLN A 37 -16.27 -5.32 -4.53
N LEU A 38 -17.59 -5.47 -4.43
CA LEU A 38 -18.25 -6.76 -4.34
C LEU A 38 -18.76 -7.20 -5.71
N ARG A 39 -19.50 -6.30 -6.38
CA ARG A 39 -20.21 -6.60 -7.62
C ARG A 39 -19.30 -6.86 -8.82
N LEU A 40 -18.18 -6.13 -8.93
CA LEU A 40 -17.22 -6.28 -10.03
C LEU A 40 -15.93 -7.00 -9.61
N PHE A 41 -15.95 -7.68 -8.48
CA PHE A 41 -14.80 -8.47 -8.02
C PHE A 41 -14.36 -9.55 -9.02
N PRO A 42 -15.26 -10.37 -9.59
CA PRO A 42 -14.87 -11.35 -10.62
C PRO A 42 -14.29 -10.68 -11.88
N GLU A 43 -14.81 -9.52 -12.28
CA GLU A 43 -14.30 -8.75 -13.40
C GLU A 43 -12.88 -8.23 -13.14
N SER A 44 -12.56 -7.85 -11.89
CA SER A 44 -11.21 -7.40 -11.53
C SER A 44 -10.16 -8.50 -11.76
N ILE A 45 -10.48 -9.74 -11.42
CA ILE A 45 -9.60 -10.90 -11.67
C ILE A 45 -9.40 -11.12 -13.18
N ARG A 46 -10.47 -11.03 -13.96
CA ARG A 46 -10.40 -11.18 -15.42
C ARG A 46 -9.51 -10.12 -16.06
N VAL A 47 -9.64 -8.87 -15.66
CA VAL A 47 -8.89 -7.74 -16.22
C VAL A 47 -7.38 -7.82 -15.95
N VAL A 48 -6.97 -8.39 -14.82
CA VAL A 48 -5.54 -8.61 -14.52
C VAL A 48 -4.86 -9.48 -15.57
N MET A 49 -5.58 -10.46 -16.12
CA MET A 49 -5.06 -11.41 -17.12
C MET A 49 -5.09 -10.85 -18.55
N GLU A 50 -5.64 -9.65 -18.78
CA GLU A 50 -5.67 -9.05 -20.10
C GLU A 50 -4.27 -8.59 -20.54
N LYS A 51 -3.98 -8.82 -21.82
CA LYS A 51 -2.76 -8.31 -22.46
C LYS A 51 -2.86 -6.80 -22.65
N PRO A 52 -1.74 -6.07 -22.67
CA PRO A 52 -1.73 -4.64 -22.99
C PRO A 52 -2.26 -4.41 -24.42
N THR A 53 -2.81 -3.24 -24.67
CA THR A 53 -3.38 -2.87 -25.97
C THR A 53 -2.27 -2.79 -27.04
N GLU A 54 -1.09 -2.29 -26.66
CA GLU A 54 0.09 -2.19 -27.52
C GLU A 54 1.20 -3.13 -27.01
N ALA A 55 1.86 -3.85 -27.90
CA ALA A 55 2.98 -4.72 -27.53
C ALA A 55 4.15 -3.92 -26.92
N GLY A 56 4.73 -4.44 -25.85
CA GLY A 56 5.84 -3.80 -25.13
C GLY A 56 5.44 -2.72 -24.12
N LYS A 57 4.15 -2.42 -23.98
CA LYS A 57 3.63 -1.54 -22.93
C LYS A 57 3.39 -2.31 -21.61
N VAL A 58 3.21 -1.55 -20.53
CA VAL A 58 2.96 -2.11 -19.18
C VAL A 58 1.57 -2.73 -19.14
N SER A 59 1.49 -4.02 -18.81
CA SER A 59 0.21 -4.74 -18.69
C SER A 59 -0.48 -4.42 -17.36
N SER A 60 -1.77 -4.79 -17.26
CA SER A 60 -2.54 -4.72 -16.00
C SER A 60 -1.87 -5.54 -14.89
N PHE A 61 -1.35 -6.72 -15.22
CA PHE A 61 -0.61 -7.55 -14.28
C PHE A 61 0.68 -6.87 -13.79
N GLN A 62 1.47 -6.28 -14.68
CA GLN A 62 2.69 -5.57 -14.29
C GLN A 62 2.40 -4.35 -13.42
N ALA A 63 1.36 -3.59 -13.71
CA ALA A 63 0.94 -2.47 -12.87
C ALA A 63 0.45 -2.94 -11.50
N LEU A 64 -0.28 -4.08 -11.44
CA LEU A 64 -0.64 -4.73 -10.19
C LEU A 64 0.60 -5.13 -9.39
N MET A 65 1.59 -5.73 -10.02
CA MET A 65 2.82 -6.16 -9.34
C MET A 65 3.62 -4.98 -8.77
N VAL A 66 3.68 -3.86 -9.48
CA VAL A 66 4.32 -2.63 -8.97
C VAL A 66 3.58 -2.09 -7.74
N SER A 67 2.25 -1.96 -7.82
CA SER A 67 1.47 -1.49 -6.68
C SER A 67 1.46 -2.47 -5.51
N THR A 68 1.43 -3.77 -5.79
CA THR A 68 1.51 -4.82 -4.77
C THR A 68 2.91 -4.87 -4.15
N ALA A 69 3.98 -4.57 -4.89
CA ALA A 69 5.33 -4.48 -4.34
C ALA A 69 5.47 -3.41 -3.25
N SER A 70 4.81 -2.26 -3.41
CA SER A 70 4.75 -1.22 -2.38
C SER A 70 3.87 -1.63 -1.20
N ARG A 71 2.66 -2.13 -1.47
CA ARG A 71 1.65 -2.50 -0.47
C ARG A 71 2.03 -3.74 0.33
N VAL A 72 2.24 -4.88 -0.38
CA VAL A 72 2.60 -6.15 0.26
C VAL A 72 4.07 -6.11 0.67
N GLY A 73 4.28 -5.60 1.85
CA GLY A 73 5.59 -5.30 2.40
C GLY A 73 5.72 -5.68 3.86
N THR A 74 6.61 -4.98 4.53
CA THR A 74 6.85 -5.19 5.96
C THR A 74 5.61 -4.92 6.82
N GLY A 75 4.68 -4.10 6.33
CA GLY A 75 3.40 -3.79 6.98
C GLY A 75 2.49 -5.01 7.16
N ASN A 76 2.47 -5.91 6.19
CA ASN A 76 1.66 -7.12 6.26
C ASN A 76 2.13 -8.11 7.34
N ILE A 77 3.38 -8.03 7.76
CA ILE A 77 3.96 -8.90 8.79
C ILE A 77 4.06 -8.12 10.11
N ILE A 78 4.88 -7.07 10.16
CA ILE A 78 5.12 -6.30 11.38
C ILE A 78 3.93 -5.41 11.74
N GLY A 79 3.28 -4.78 10.75
CA GLY A 79 2.11 -3.94 10.98
C GLY A 79 0.95 -4.73 11.58
N VAL A 80 0.66 -5.92 11.05
CA VAL A 80 -0.39 -6.81 11.59
C VAL A 80 -0.04 -7.29 12.99
N SER A 81 1.21 -7.73 13.21
CA SER A 81 1.70 -8.11 14.53
C SER A 81 1.55 -6.96 15.53
N THR A 82 1.97 -5.76 15.15
CA THR A 82 1.86 -4.55 15.97
C THR A 82 0.39 -4.23 16.28
N ALA A 83 -0.50 -4.34 15.28
CA ALA A 83 -1.93 -4.13 15.48
C ALA A 83 -2.52 -5.10 16.51
N ILE A 84 -2.17 -6.38 16.43
CA ILE A 84 -2.64 -7.41 17.35
C ILE A 84 -2.03 -7.22 18.75
N CYS A 85 -0.72 -7.00 18.85
CA CYS A 85 -0.04 -6.94 20.14
C CYS A 85 -0.31 -5.65 20.92
N LEU A 86 -0.58 -4.53 20.24
CA LEU A 86 -0.84 -3.24 20.87
C LEU A 86 -2.33 -2.89 20.94
N GLY A 87 -3.10 -3.31 19.96
CA GLY A 87 -4.53 -3.01 19.85
C GLY A 87 -5.46 -4.16 20.25
N GLY A 88 -4.97 -5.40 20.23
CA GLY A 88 -5.77 -6.60 20.43
C GLY A 88 -6.17 -7.33 19.15
N PRO A 89 -6.70 -8.56 19.23
CA PRO A 89 -7.13 -9.37 18.09
C PRO A 89 -8.19 -8.70 17.22
N GLY A 90 -9.06 -7.89 17.82
CA GLY A 90 -10.11 -7.14 17.11
C GLY A 90 -9.60 -6.16 16.07
N ALA A 91 -8.33 -5.76 16.14
CA ALA A 91 -7.69 -4.93 15.14
C ALA A 91 -7.77 -5.56 13.73
N VAL A 92 -7.75 -6.88 13.64
CA VAL A 92 -7.89 -7.62 12.37
C VAL A 92 -9.24 -7.36 11.70
N PHE A 93 -10.34 -7.34 12.47
CA PHE A 93 -11.67 -6.99 11.97
C PHE A 93 -11.70 -5.58 11.37
N TRP A 94 -11.12 -4.60 12.06
CA TRP A 94 -11.08 -3.23 11.59
C TRP A 94 -10.21 -3.05 10.34
N MET A 95 -9.12 -3.83 10.22
CA MET A 95 -8.34 -3.90 8.97
C MET A 95 -9.18 -4.45 7.81
N TRP A 96 -9.95 -5.52 8.03
CA TRP A 96 -10.83 -6.10 7.00
C TRP A 96 -11.92 -5.11 6.57
N LEU A 97 -12.57 -4.47 7.54
CA LEU A 97 -13.62 -3.49 7.27
C LEU A 97 -13.07 -2.34 6.43
N LEU A 98 -11.92 -1.79 6.83
CA LEU A 98 -11.28 -0.71 6.10
C LEU A 98 -10.86 -1.14 4.67
N ALA A 99 -10.35 -2.35 4.49
CA ALA A 99 -10.00 -2.87 3.17
C ALA A 99 -11.22 -3.02 2.26
N ILE A 100 -12.34 -3.55 2.79
CA ILE A 100 -13.57 -3.73 2.03
C ILE A 100 -14.12 -2.37 1.56
N ILE A 101 -14.30 -1.41 2.46
CA ILE A 101 -14.81 -0.08 2.09
C ILE A 101 -13.78 0.74 1.32
N GLY A 102 -12.50 0.64 1.69
CA GLY A 102 -11.37 1.32 1.04
C GLY A 102 -11.15 0.86 -0.41
N GLY A 103 -11.54 -0.39 -0.74
CA GLY A 103 -11.49 -0.89 -2.11
C GLY A 103 -12.27 0.00 -3.10
N ALA A 104 -13.39 0.61 -2.68
CA ALA A 104 -14.12 1.57 -3.49
C ALA A 104 -13.34 2.89 -3.68
N THR A 105 -12.62 3.34 -2.65
CA THR A 105 -11.75 4.53 -2.74
C THR A 105 -10.58 4.27 -3.69
N ALA A 106 -9.92 3.12 -3.58
CA ALA A 106 -8.83 2.72 -4.47
C ALA A 106 -9.30 2.60 -5.94
N PHE A 107 -10.54 2.13 -6.16
CA PHE A 107 -11.17 2.12 -7.48
C PHE A 107 -11.33 3.53 -8.05
N ILE A 108 -11.85 4.47 -7.27
CA ILE A 108 -12.07 5.87 -7.72
C ILE A 108 -10.75 6.55 -8.05
N GLU A 109 -9.79 6.57 -7.12
CA GLU A 109 -8.51 7.27 -7.30
C GLU A 109 -7.70 6.72 -8.49
N SER A 110 -7.72 5.39 -8.68
CA SER A 110 -6.97 4.76 -9.78
C SER A 110 -7.66 4.91 -11.13
N THR A 111 -8.99 4.95 -11.15
CA THR A 111 -9.75 5.29 -12.37
C THR A 111 -9.49 6.74 -12.79
N LEU A 112 -9.46 7.69 -11.84
CA LEU A 112 -9.12 9.09 -12.11
C LEU A 112 -7.69 9.22 -12.66
N ALA A 113 -6.73 8.53 -12.06
CA ALA A 113 -5.34 8.55 -12.52
C ALA A 113 -5.19 8.05 -13.96
N GLN A 114 -5.97 7.05 -14.35
CA GLN A 114 -6.00 6.55 -15.71
C GLN A 114 -6.70 7.51 -16.68
N ILE A 115 -7.77 8.19 -16.27
CA ILE A 115 -8.46 9.18 -17.12
C ILE A 115 -7.51 10.33 -17.46
N TYR A 116 -6.78 10.83 -16.47
CA TYR A 116 -5.91 12.02 -16.60
C TYR A 116 -4.42 11.69 -16.78
N LYS A 117 -4.09 10.46 -17.19
CA LYS A 117 -2.71 10.06 -17.47
C LYS A 117 -2.12 10.79 -18.68
N ARG A 118 -0.79 10.88 -18.71
CA ARG A 118 -0.02 11.53 -19.76
C ARG A 118 0.91 10.52 -20.44
N ARG A 119 1.39 10.84 -21.63
CA ARG A 119 2.44 10.10 -22.35
C ARG A 119 3.75 10.87 -22.34
N ASN A 120 4.86 10.16 -22.19
CA ASN A 120 6.18 10.70 -22.43
C ASN A 120 6.56 10.56 -23.92
N PRO A 121 7.65 11.21 -24.41
CA PRO A 121 8.09 11.08 -25.79
C PRO A 121 8.41 9.65 -26.23
N LEU A 122 8.73 8.75 -25.30
CA LEU A 122 8.97 7.33 -25.55
C LEU A 122 7.68 6.50 -25.59
N GLY A 123 6.52 7.14 -25.47
CA GLY A 123 5.21 6.49 -25.52
C GLY A 123 4.79 5.78 -24.24
N HIS A 124 5.56 5.85 -23.13
CA HIS A 124 5.13 5.31 -21.84
C HIS A 124 4.15 6.24 -21.15
N SER A 125 3.10 5.68 -20.53
CA SER A 125 2.13 6.45 -19.77
C SER A 125 2.56 6.61 -18.30
N TYR A 126 2.15 7.73 -17.72
CA TYR A 126 2.40 8.09 -16.33
C TYR A 126 1.28 9.03 -15.84
N GLY A 127 1.05 9.09 -14.54
CA GLY A 127 -0.04 9.87 -13.95
C GLY A 127 -0.11 9.64 -12.45
N GLY A 128 -1.23 10.02 -11.85
CA GLY A 128 -1.48 9.90 -10.42
C GLY A 128 -2.21 11.11 -9.87
N PRO A 129 -2.37 11.27 -8.54
CA PRO A 129 -3.14 12.35 -7.95
C PRO A 129 -2.66 13.76 -8.36
N ALA A 130 -1.35 13.99 -8.39
CA ALA A 130 -0.81 15.29 -8.82
C ALA A 130 -1.33 15.69 -10.19
N TYR A 131 -1.45 14.73 -11.12
CA TYR A 131 -1.88 14.96 -12.49
C TYR A 131 -3.37 15.24 -12.62
N TYR A 132 -4.24 14.49 -11.91
CA TYR A 132 -5.68 14.77 -11.98
C TYR A 132 -6.05 16.03 -11.18
N ILE A 133 -5.35 16.35 -10.09
CA ILE A 133 -5.52 17.62 -9.38
C ILE A 133 -5.18 18.81 -10.29
N GLU A 134 -4.03 18.76 -11.00
CA GLU A 134 -3.65 19.81 -11.94
C GLU A 134 -4.63 19.90 -13.11
N THR A 135 -4.95 18.77 -13.75
CA THR A 135 -5.69 18.77 -15.02
C THR A 135 -7.19 19.00 -14.81
N ALA A 136 -7.81 18.33 -13.83
CA ALA A 136 -9.26 18.38 -13.64
C ALA A 136 -9.73 19.47 -12.66
N MET A 137 -8.90 19.80 -11.67
CA MET A 137 -9.23 20.85 -10.70
C MET A 137 -8.57 22.19 -11.03
N HIS A 138 -7.67 22.23 -12.03
CA HIS A 138 -6.87 23.41 -12.40
C HIS A 138 -6.03 23.97 -11.27
N GLN A 139 -5.60 23.11 -10.29
CA GLN A 139 -4.87 23.48 -9.09
C GLN A 139 -3.46 22.88 -9.08
N ARG A 140 -2.56 23.46 -9.93
CA ARG A 140 -1.19 22.97 -10.03
C ARG A 140 -0.44 23.02 -8.69
N TRP A 141 -0.63 24.09 -7.88
CA TRP A 141 0.05 24.22 -6.59
C TRP A 141 -0.30 23.06 -5.64
N LEU A 142 -1.57 22.64 -5.63
CA LEU A 142 -2.04 21.53 -4.83
C LEU A 142 -1.48 20.18 -5.36
N GLY A 143 -1.38 20.05 -6.69
CA GLY A 143 -0.69 18.90 -7.32
C GLY A 143 0.79 18.83 -6.93
N VAL A 144 1.50 19.96 -6.89
CA VAL A 144 2.90 20.04 -6.44
C VAL A 144 3.01 19.69 -4.95
N LEU A 145 2.10 20.19 -4.12
CA LEU A 145 2.06 19.87 -2.69
C LEU A 145 1.86 18.37 -2.47
N PHE A 146 0.93 17.75 -3.20
CA PHE A 146 0.73 16.29 -3.14
C PHE A 146 1.98 15.53 -3.60
N ALA A 147 2.59 15.93 -4.73
CA ALA A 147 3.79 15.28 -5.25
C ALA A 147 4.96 15.38 -4.27
N PHE A 148 5.13 16.52 -3.61
CA PHE A 148 6.14 16.71 -2.58
C PHE A 148 5.85 15.83 -1.34
N ALA A 149 4.59 15.82 -0.87
CA ALA A 149 4.17 14.96 0.24
C ALA A 149 4.44 13.48 -0.06
N LEU A 150 4.12 13.01 -1.29
CA LEU A 150 4.40 11.64 -1.71
C LEU A 150 5.90 11.34 -1.70
N ILE A 151 6.74 12.25 -2.22
CA ILE A 151 8.20 12.06 -2.24
C ILE A 151 8.73 11.92 -0.81
N VAL A 152 8.34 12.80 0.10
CA VAL A 152 8.78 12.75 1.50
C VAL A 152 8.26 11.50 2.21
N THR A 153 7.01 11.09 1.94
CA THR A 153 6.43 9.88 2.53
C THR A 153 7.13 8.62 2.05
N TYR A 154 7.25 8.45 0.74
CA TYR A 154 7.70 7.17 0.15
C TYR A 154 9.22 7.04 0.05
N ALA A 155 9.94 8.10 -0.30
CA ALA A 155 11.41 8.08 -0.29
C ALA A 155 11.99 8.31 1.11
N GLY A 156 11.23 8.99 2.01
CA GLY A 156 11.59 9.26 3.40
C GLY A 156 10.92 8.26 4.36
N GLY A 157 9.78 8.64 4.94
CA GLY A 157 9.13 7.95 6.05
C GLY A 157 8.95 6.45 5.87
N PHE A 158 8.37 6.03 4.74
CA PHE A 158 8.11 4.61 4.49
C PHE A 158 9.40 3.81 4.25
N ASN A 159 10.41 4.41 3.61
CA ASN A 159 11.69 3.72 3.43
C ASN A 159 12.51 3.67 4.71
N LEU A 160 12.43 4.67 5.60
CA LEU A 160 12.98 4.59 6.97
C LEU A 160 12.35 3.43 7.74
N LEU A 161 11.01 3.39 7.77
CA LEU A 161 10.24 2.35 8.46
C LEU A 161 10.52 0.95 7.88
N CYS A 162 10.54 0.83 6.56
CA CYS A 162 10.81 -0.44 5.89
C CYS A 162 12.20 -0.97 6.23
N SER A 163 13.22 -0.11 6.21
CA SER A 163 14.59 -0.48 6.56
C SER A 163 14.71 -0.90 8.03
N PHE A 164 14.08 -0.16 8.96
CA PHE A 164 14.00 -0.54 10.37
C PHE A 164 13.34 -1.92 10.52
N ASN A 165 12.19 -2.13 9.88
CA ASN A 165 11.46 -3.38 9.97
C ASN A 165 12.29 -4.57 9.46
N MET A 166 13.02 -4.41 8.35
CA MET A 166 13.88 -5.46 7.82
C MET A 166 15.01 -5.83 8.79
N GLN A 167 15.70 -4.85 9.38
CA GLN A 167 16.76 -5.14 10.34
C GLN A 167 16.21 -5.75 11.65
N SER A 168 15.02 -5.36 12.09
CA SER A 168 14.44 -5.84 13.35
C SER A 168 14.14 -7.35 13.35
N THR A 169 14.05 -7.99 12.17
CA THR A 169 13.89 -9.44 12.08
C THR A 169 15.12 -10.22 12.55
N PHE A 170 16.26 -9.55 12.70
CA PHE A 170 17.48 -10.19 13.16
C PHE A 170 17.62 -10.20 14.69
N LEU A 171 16.75 -9.48 15.41
CA LEU A 171 16.76 -9.42 16.88
C LEU A 171 16.67 -10.79 17.58
N VAL A 172 16.07 -11.77 16.93
CA VAL A 172 15.87 -13.12 17.48
C VAL A 172 17.16 -13.98 17.45
N TYR A 173 18.15 -13.58 16.66
CA TYR A 173 19.37 -14.37 16.49
C TYR A 173 20.44 -13.99 17.50
N SER A 174 21.19 -14.99 17.99
CA SER A 174 22.26 -14.83 18.99
C SER A 174 23.45 -13.96 18.54
N PHE A 175 23.64 -13.78 17.24
CA PHE A 175 24.70 -12.90 16.70
C PHE A 175 24.32 -11.41 16.66
N TYR A 176 23.07 -11.07 16.99
CA TYR A 176 22.60 -9.69 16.92
C TYR A 176 23.20 -8.84 18.01
N ASP A 177 23.89 -7.77 17.62
CA ASP A 177 24.38 -6.71 18.49
C ASP A 177 23.60 -5.41 18.17
N PRO A 178 22.88 -4.84 19.16
CA PRO A 178 22.09 -3.62 18.95
C PRO A 178 22.89 -2.41 18.50
N THR A 179 24.19 -2.40 18.72
CA THR A 179 25.07 -1.25 18.40
C THR A 179 25.64 -1.33 16.99
N THR A 180 25.87 -2.52 16.45
CA THR A 180 26.56 -2.71 15.16
C THR A 180 25.71 -3.36 14.09
N THR A 181 24.89 -4.37 14.44
CA THR A 181 24.11 -5.14 13.48
C THR A 181 23.14 -4.30 12.65
N PRO A 182 22.38 -3.32 13.20
CA PRO A 182 21.50 -2.47 12.40
C PRO A 182 22.20 -1.75 11.27
N TRP A 183 23.41 -1.23 11.54
CA TRP A 183 24.19 -0.48 10.56
C TRP A 183 24.76 -1.37 9.46
N ILE A 184 25.22 -2.58 9.80
CA ILE A 184 25.71 -3.56 8.81
C ILE A 184 24.58 -3.96 7.87
N ILE A 185 23.42 -4.30 8.43
CA ILE A 185 22.24 -4.69 7.65
C ILE A 185 21.72 -3.51 6.82
N GLY A 186 21.65 -2.32 7.41
CA GLY A 186 21.32 -1.09 6.72
C GLY A 186 22.22 -0.80 5.51
N ALA A 187 23.54 -1.02 5.65
CA ALA A 187 24.49 -0.84 4.57
C ALA A 187 24.27 -1.84 3.43
N ILE A 188 23.95 -3.11 3.75
CA ILE A 188 23.64 -4.13 2.75
C ILE A 188 22.38 -3.74 1.94
N PHE A 189 21.29 -3.32 2.62
CA PHE A 189 20.06 -2.90 1.94
C PHE A 189 20.26 -1.62 1.14
N ALA A 190 21.01 -0.66 1.67
CA ALA A 190 21.36 0.55 0.95
C ALA A 190 22.10 0.24 -0.36
N ALA A 191 23.05 -0.71 -0.34
CA ALA A 191 23.76 -1.14 -1.54
C ALA A 191 22.84 -1.86 -2.56
N LEU A 192 21.93 -2.72 -2.10
CA LEU A 192 20.95 -3.39 -2.96
C LEU A 192 19.99 -2.39 -3.62
N VAL A 193 19.49 -1.42 -2.85
CA VAL A 193 18.62 -0.36 -3.37
C VAL A 193 19.37 0.51 -4.37
N ALA A 194 20.63 0.90 -4.09
CA ALA A 194 21.47 1.65 -5.02
C ALA A 194 21.61 0.93 -6.36
N TYR A 195 21.86 -0.38 -6.33
CA TYR A 195 21.94 -1.21 -7.54
C TYR A 195 20.65 -1.19 -8.38
N CYS A 196 19.47 -1.27 -7.72
CA CYS A 196 18.19 -1.20 -8.41
C CYS A 196 17.90 0.17 -9.01
N LEU A 197 18.24 1.25 -8.29
CA LEU A 197 18.00 2.62 -8.74
C LEU A 197 18.76 2.99 -10.02
N ILE A 198 19.94 2.41 -10.24
CA ILE A 198 20.72 2.63 -11.47
C ILE A 198 19.95 2.18 -12.72
N GLY A 199 19.08 1.16 -12.61
CA GLY A 199 18.28 0.64 -13.73
C GLY A 199 16.96 1.37 -14.02
N GLY A 200 16.55 2.30 -13.15
CA GLY A 200 15.31 3.08 -13.31
C GLY A 200 14.02 2.26 -13.26
N GLY A 201 12.89 2.89 -13.58
CA GLY A 201 11.54 2.33 -13.43
C GLY A 201 11.29 1.02 -14.20
N GLN A 202 11.90 0.82 -15.37
CA GLN A 202 11.75 -0.42 -16.14
C GLN A 202 12.37 -1.62 -15.43
N ARG A 203 13.50 -1.43 -14.74
CA ARG A 203 14.11 -2.49 -13.92
C ARG A 203 13.23 -2.81 -12.72
N ILE A 204 12.63 -1.80 -12.07
CA ILE A 204 11.69 -1.99 -10.97
C ILE A 204 10.51 -2.85 -11.42
N ILE A 205 9.84 -2.51 -12.54
CA ILE A 205 8.73 -3.30 -13.08
C ILE A 205 9.14 -4.75 -13.32
N LYS A 206 10.31 -4.99 -13.93
CA LYS A 206 10.80 -6.33 -14.23
C LYS A 206 11.06 -7.15 -12.96
N VAL A 207 11.72 -6.55 -11.97
CA VAL A 207 12.03 -7.21 -10.70
C VAL A 207 10.75 -7.53 -9.92
N THR A 208 9.85 -6.57 -9.78
CA THR A 208 8.60 -6.74 -9.02
C THR A 208 7.66 -7.76 -9.66
N SER A 209 7.63 -7.85 -10.99
CA SER A 209 6.80 -8.83 -11.72
C SER A 209 7.15 -10.30 -11.42
N VAL A 210 8.38 -10.57 -10.97
CA VAL A 210 8.84 -11.90 -10.57
C VAL A 210 8.84 -12.06 -9.05
N LEU A 211 9.38 -11.06 -8.36
CA LEU A 211 9.58 -11.11 -6.90
C LEU A 211 8.26 -11.21 -6.13
N VAL A 212 7.28 -10.38 -6.50
CA VAL A 212 6.01 -10.27 -5.77
C VAL A 212 5.20 -11.57 -5.78
N PRO A 213 4.96 -12.24 -6.92
CA PRO A 213 4.27 -13.53 -6.91
C PRO A 213 4.99 -14.61 -6.12
N VAL A 214 6.33 -14.65 -6.19
CA VAL A 214 7.14 -15.66 -5.49
C VAL A 214 7.06 -15.43 -3.98
N MET A 215 7.34 -14.21 -3.51
CA MET A 215 7.32 -13.90 -2.08
C MET A 215 5.91 -14.08 -1.48
N GLY A 216 4.87 -13.58 -2.17
CA GLY A 216 3.49 -13.73 -1.74
C GLY A 216 3.05 -15.18 -1.69
N GLY A 217 3.42 -15.96 -2.72
CA GLY A 217 3.11 -17.40 -2.80
C GLY A 217 3.75 -18.19 -1.65
N VAL A 218 5.04 -17.96 -1.38
CA VAL A 218 5.76 -18.62 -0.28
C VAL A 218 5.13 -18.28 1.07
N TYR A 219 4.82 -17.00 1.29
CA TYR A 219 4.24 -16.54 2.56
C TYR A 219 2.83 -17.10 2.79
N ILE A 220 1.97 -17.03 1.77
CA ILE A 220 0.60 -17.57 1.85
C ILE A 220 0.63 -19.08 2.05
N LEU A 221 1.53 -19.80 1.37
CA LEU A 221 1.68 -21.25 1.57
C LEU A 221 2.08 -21.57 3.00
N ALA A 222 3.04 -20.84 3.57
CA ALA A 222 3.44 -21.00 4.97
C ALA A 222 2.26 -20.77 5.93
N ALA A 223 1.49 -19.70 5.71
CA ALA A 223 0.30 -19.41 6.52
C ALA A 223 -0.78 -20.49 6.38
N LEU A 224 -1.04 -20.99 5.17
CA LEU A 224 -1.99 -22.09 4.94
C LEU A 224 -1.58 -23.35 5.67
N ILE A 225 -0.29 -23.68 5.71
CA ILE A 225 0.22 -24.81 6.50
C ILE A 225 -0.15 -24.61 7.97
N VAL A 226 0.13 -23.43 8.56
CA VAL A 226 -0.23 -23.14 9.95
C VAL A 226 -1.73 -23.27 10.18
N ILE A 227 -2.57 -22.72 9.29
CA ILE A 227 -4.03 -22.79 9.39
C ILE A 227 -4.52 -24.25 9.34
N VAL A 228 -3.99 -25.07 8.43
CA VAL A 228 -4.39 -26.47 8.30
C VAL A 228 -4.03 -27.27 9.55
N PHE A 229 -2.84 -27.06 10.12
CA PHE A 229 -2.43 -27.72 11.36
C PHE A 229 -3.29 -27.33 12.56
N HIS A 230 -3.93 -26.16 12.55
CA HIS A 230 -4.74 -25.61 13.64
C HIS A 230 -6.21 -25.37 13.24
N ILE A 231 -6.71 -26.07 12.24
CA ILE A 231 -8.05 -25.84 11.67
C ILE A 231 -9.17 -25.94 12.71
N THR A 232 -9.01 -26.78 13.73
CA THR A 232 -9.97 -26.95 14.82
C THR A 232 -10.11 -25.72 15.72
N SER A 233 -9.09 -24.86 15.76
CA SER A 233 -9.09 -23.60 16.52
C SER A 233 -9.68 -22.43 15.74
N LEU A 234 -10.03 -22.62 14.46
CA LEU A 234 -10.54 -21.56 13.58
C LEU A 234 -11.78 -20.84 14.17
N PRO A 235 -12.81 -21.55 14.70
CA PRO A 235 -13.97 -20.87 15.30
C PRO A 235 -13.59 -20.02 16.51
N GLN A 236 -12.64 -20.48 17.33
CA GLN A 236 -12.18 -19.76 18.53
C GLN A 236 -11.44 -18.47 18.15
N VAL A 237 -10.59 -18.52 17.12
CA VAL A 237 -9.86 -17.33 16.63
C VAL A 237 -10.84 -16.30 16.08
N PHE A 238 -11.84 -16.72 15.29
CA PHE A 238 -12.89 -15.79 14.83
C PHE A 238 -13.67 -15.21 16.00
N ALA A 239 -14.07 -16.03 16.98
CA ALA A 239 -14.78 -15.56 18.19
C ALA A 239 -13.94 -14.52 18.95
N MET A 240 -12.62 -14.74 19.10
CA MET A 240 -11.69 -13.80 19.72
C MET A 240 -11.61 -12.47 18.94
N ILE A 241 -11.47 -12.52 17.63
CA ILE A 241 -11.43 -11.31 16.79
C ILE A 241 -12.72 -10.50 16.91
N PHE A 242 -13.88 -11.15 16.80
CA PHE A 242 -15.15 -10.44 16.87
C PHE A 242 -15.51 -9.97 18.29
N ALA A 243 -15.21 -10.74 19.32
CA ALA A 243 -15.46 -10.33 20.70
C ALA A 243 -14.68 -9.05 21.05
N ASP A 244 -13.39 -9.00 20.72
CA ASP A 244 -12.54 -7.84 20.98
C ASP A 244 -12.90 -6.64 20.07
N ALA A 245 -13.24 -6.89 18.81
CA ALA A 245 -13.61 -5.83 17.86
C ALA A 245 -14.85 -5.04 18.27
N PHE A 246 -15.77 -5.64 19.02
CA PHE A 246 -17.03 -5.05 19.48
C PHE A 246 -17.09 -4.81 21.00
N ASP A 247 -15.96 -4.91 21.70
CA ASP A 247 -15.84 -4.47 23.09
C ASP A 247 -15.78 -2.92 23.14
N PHE A 248 -16.95 -2.29 23.01
CA PHE A 248 -17.06 -0.84 23.01
C PHE A 248 -16.66 -0.18 24.33
N GLN A 249 -16.67 -0.90 25.46
CA GLN A 249 -16.20 -0.36 26.74
C GLN A 249 -14.68 -0.16 26.73
N SER A 250 -13.95 -1.14 26.23
CA SER A 250 -12.50 -1.05 26.03
C SER A 250 -12.13 -0.01 24.96
N ILE A 251 -12.89 0.05 23.86
CA ILE A 251 -12.69 1.03 22.79
C ILE A 251 -12.88 2.47 23.29
N LEU A 252 -13.95 2.75 24.03
CA LEU A 252 -14.26 4.09 24.53
C LEU A 252 -13.40 4.48 25.75
N GLY A 253 -12.97 3.52 26.56
CA GLY A 253 -12.14 3.74 27.74
C GLY A 253 -10.66 4.02 27.44
N GLY A 254 -10.16 3.54 26.29
CA GLY A 254 -8.76 3.68 25.89
C GLY A 254 -8.60 4.01 24.41
N ILE A 255 -9.22 5.09 23.94
CA ILE A 255 -9.40 5.41 22.51
C ILE A 255 -8.11 5.33 21.69
N SER A 256 -7.01 5.92 22.15
CA SER A 256 -5.73 5.93 21.42
C SER A 256 -5.03 4.55 21.34
N GLY A 257 -5.38 3.63 22.24
CA GLY A 257 -4.84 2.27 22.28
C GLY A 257 -5.79 1.18 21.81
N SER A 258 -6.94 1.54 21.23
CA SER A 258 -7.99 0.57 20.90
C SER A 258 -7.67 -0.27 19.65
N CYS A 259 -8.25 -1.47 19.59
CA CYS A 259 -8.18 -2.37 18.42
C CYS A 259 -8.64 -1.68 17.14
N MET A 260 -9.62 -0.78 17.23
CA MET A 260 -10.13 -0.02 16.09
C MET A 260 -9.07 0.91 15.51
N ILE A 261 -8.38 1.71 16.33
CA ILE A 261 -7.37 2.67 15.86
C ILE A 261 -6.16 1.95 15.29
N TYR A 262 -5.64 0.95 16.01
CA TYR A 262 -4.51 0.16 15.48
C TYR A 262 -4.90 -0.59 14.20
N GLY A 263 -6.11 -1.14 14.12
CA GLY A 263 -6.61 -1.78 12.91
C GLY A 263 -6.69 -0.81 11.72
N ILE A 264 -7.18 0.41 11.93
CA ILE A 264 -7.26 1.45 10.89
C ILE A 264 -5.87 1.93 10.48
N LYS A 265 -4.99 2.27 11.45
CA LYS A 265 -3.62 2.72 11.17
C LYS A 265 -2.83 1.70 10.35
N ARG A 266 -2.76 0.47 10.85
CA ARG A 266 -1.97 -0.60 10.20
C ARG A 266 -2.63 -1.11 8.93
N GLY A 267 -3.97 -1.11 8.86
CA GLY A 267 -4.72 -1.40 7.65
C GLY A 267 -4.43 -0.39 6.55
N LEU A 268 -4.49 0.92 6.84
CA LEU A 268 -4.19 1.97 5.87
C LEU A 268 -2.74 1.92 5.40
N TYR A 269 -1.79 1.73 6.31
CA TYR A 269 -0.37 1.58 5.97
C TYR A 269 -0.13 0.41 5.00
N SER A 270 -0.86 -0.71 5.20
CA SER A 270 -0.73 -1.90 4.38
C SER A 270 -1.39 -1.71 3.00
N ASN A 271 -2.69 -1.37 2.96
CA ASN A 271 -3.45 -1.38 1.71
C ASN A 271 -3.41 -0.07 0.91
N GLU A 272 -2.94 1.01 1.50
CA GLU A 272 -2.76 2.34 0.88
C GLU A 272 -4.04 2.92 0.23
N ALA A 273 -5.23 2.45 0.59
CA ALA A 273 -6.48 2.90 -0.03
C ALA A 273 -6.85 4.33 0.39
N GLY A 274 -6.82 5.27 -0.54
CA GLY A 274 -7.10 6.69 -0.28
C GLY A 274 -5.87 7.55 -0.03
N ILE A 275 -4.67 6.96 0.10
CA ILE A 275 -3.40 7.70 0.21
C ILE A 275 -3.05 8.38 -1.13
N GLY A 276 -3.44 7.77 -2.26
CA GLY A 276 -3.13 8.30 -3.59
C GLY A 276 -1.79 7.83 -4.17
N SER A 277 -1.18 6.80 -3.60
CA SER A 277 0.10 6.24 -4.06
C SER A 277 -0.06 5.30 -5.25
N ALA A 278 -0.90 4.26 -5.09
CA ALA A 278 -1.15 3.26 -6.12
C ALA A 278 -1.69 3.79 -7.45
N PRO A 279 -2.43 4.91 -7.49
CA PRO A 279 -2.76 5.58 -8.76
C PRO A 279 -1.58 5.88 -9.67
N ASN A 280 -0.37 6.05 -9.11
CA ASN A 280 0.86 6.25 -9.91
C ASN A 280 1.24 4.98 -10.70
N ALA A 281 1.08 3.79 -10.12
CA ALA A 281 1.26 2.53 -10.83
C ALA A 281 0.11 2.27 -11.81
N ALA A 282 -1.13 2.54 -11.39
CA ALA A 282 -2.31 2.40 -12.24
C ALA A 282 -2.17 3.18 -13.55
N ALA A 283 -1.68 4.43 -13.49
CA ALA A 283 -1.53 5.29 -14.66
C ALA A 283 -0.48 4.78 -15.66
N ALA A 284 0.49 3.97 -15.22
CA ALA A 284 1.52 3.42 -16.10
C ALA A 284 0.99 2.29 -17.01
N ALA A 285 -0.15 1.69 -16.68
CA ALA A 285 -0.71 0.57 -17.43
C ALA A 285 -1.33 1.03 -18.77
N ASP A 286 -1.11 0.20 -19.80
CA ASP A 286 -1.75 0.32 -21.10
C ASP A 286 -3.02 -0.55 -21.10
N VAL A 287 -4.17 0.11 -21.09
CA VAL A 287 -5.50 -0.53 -21.06
C VAL A 287 -6.45 0.18 -22.00
N SER A 288 -7.48 -0.53 -22.47
CA SER A 288 -8.48 0.04 -23.38
C SER A 288 -9.51 0.93 -22.66
N HIS A 289 -9.62 0.84 -21.32
CA HIS A 289 -10.60 1.62 -20.55
C HIS A 289 -10.07 1.91 -19.13
N PRO A 290 -10.16 3.15 -18.61
CA PRO A 290 -9.66 3.55 -17.29
C PRO A 290 -10.16 2.70 -16.13
N VAL A 291 -11.40 2.28 -16.16
CA VAL A 291 -12.06 1.43 -15.15
C VAL A 291 -11.32 0.12 -14.92
N LYS A 292 -10.67 -0.42 -15.95
CA LYS A 292 -9.88 -1.65 -15.81
C LYS A 292 -8.81 -1.51 -14.73
N GLN A 293 -8.10 -0.38 -14.69
CA GLN A 293 -7.10 -0.15 -13.66
C GLN A 293 -7.71 0.19 -12.30
N GLY A 294 -8.86 0.85 -12.25
CA GLY A 294 -9.63 0.99 -11.02
C GLY A 294 -9.96 -0.37 -10.40
N LEU A 295 -10.41 -1.33 -11.20
CA LEU A 295 -10.72 -2.70 -10.77
C LEU A 295 -9.45 -3.46 -10.31
N VAL A 296 -8.33 -3.30 -11.02
CA VAL A 296 -7.05 -3.93 -10.68
C VAL A 296 -6.53 -3.43 -9.32
N GLN A 297 -6.58 -2.11 -9.08
CA GLN A 297 -6.09 -1.54 -7.83
C GLN A 297 -7.04 -1.82 -6.65
N MET A 298 -8.33 -1.92 -6.89
CA MET A 298 -9.30 -2.44 -5.92
C MET A 298 -8.95 -3.88 -5.53
N LEU A 299 -8.67 -4.75 -6.50
CA LEU A 299 -8.24 -6.14 -6.22
C LEU A 299 -6.94 -6.18 -5.42
N SER A 300 -5.98 -5.28 -5.68
CA SER A 300 -4.74 -5.19 -4.93
C SER A 300 -4.97 -4.94 -3.44
N VAL A 301 -5.96 -4.11 -3.06
CA VAL A 301 -6.35 -3.90 -1.65
C VAL A 301 -6.84 -5.19 -0.99
N PHE A 302 -7.61 -6.00 -1.72
CA PHE A 302 -8.08 -7.30 -1.21
C PHE A 302 -6.93 -8.30 -1.08
N ILE A 303 -6.04 -8.40 -2.06
CA ILE A 303 -4.87 -9.27 -1.99
C ILE A 303 -4.00 -8.89 -0.78
N ASP A 304 -3.74 -7.60 -0.60
CA ASP A 304 -2.93 -7.12 0.51
C ASP A 304 -3.54 -7.45 1.88
N THR A 305 -4.75 -6.99 2.13
CA THR A 305 -5.30 -7.03 3.49
C THR A 305 -6.11 -8.29 3.76
N ILE A 306 -7.04 -8.66 2.85
CA ILE A 306 -7.90 -9.83 3.11
C ILE A 306 -7.13 -11.14 2.97
N LEU A 307 -6.11 -11.19 2.10
CA LEU A 307 -5.33 -12.39 1.92
C LEU A 307 -4.02 -12.36 2.75
N VAL A 308 -3.13 -11.41 2.51
CA VAL A 308 -1.78 -11.44 3.11
C VAL A 308 -1.76 -11.01 4.58
N CYS A 309 -2.48 -9.92 4.95
CA CYS A 309 -2.57 -9.54 6.36
C CYS A 309 -3.33 -10.59 7.19
N SER A 310 -4.39 -11.21 6.63
CA SER A 310 -5.09 -12.30 7.31
C SER A 310 -4.20 -13.52 7.51
N ALA A 311 -3.33 -13.83 6.54
CA ALA A 311 -2.34 -14.90 6.68
C ALA A 311 -1.45 -14.69 7.91
N THR A 312 -0.94 -13.47 8.10
CA THR A 312 -0.16 -13.11 9.30
C THR A 312 -0.99 -13.18 10.58
N ALA A 313 -2.21 -12.62 10.55
CA ALA A 313 -3.09 -12.61 11.72
C ALA A 313 -3.41 -14.03 12.19
N PHE A 314 -3.80 -14.91 11.27
CA PHE A 314 -4.08 -16.30 11.59
C PHE A 314 -2.82 -17.06 12.05
N MET A 315 -1.67 -16.84 11.39
CA MET A 315 -0.41 -17.44 11.83
C MET A 315 -0.12 -17.06 13.28
N GLY A 316 -0.26 -15.79 13.67
CA GLY A 316 -0.07 -15.32 15.03
C GLY A 316 -1.11 -15.88 16.00
N LEU A 317 -2.40 -15.74 15.71
CA LEU A 317 -3.48 -16.09 16.63
C LEU A 317 -3.66 -17.59 16.85
N PHE A 318 -3.30 -18.43 15.87
CA PHE A 318 -3.30 -19.89 16.04
C PHE A 318 -2.13 -20.44 16.85
N SER A 319 -1.03 -19.71 16.92
CA SER A 319 0.21 -20.21 17.51
C SER A 319 0.15 -20.36 19.05
N GLY A 320 -0.80 -19.70 19.71
CA GLY A 320 -0.87 -19.63 21.17
C GLY A 320 0.22 -18.75 21.80
N VAL A 321 1.01 -18.02 21.02
CA VAL A 321 1.99 -17.05 21.53
C VAL A 321 1.26 -15.94 22.29
N PRO A 322 1.67 -15.59 23.52
CA PRO A 322 1.03 -14.52 24.28
C PRO A 322 1.05 -13.18 23.52
N ILE A 323 -0.11 -12.53 23.50
CA ILE A 323 -0.28 -11.22 22.87
C ILE A 323 0.16 -10.16 23.87
N THR A 324 1.42 -9.71 23.78
CA THR A 324 1.98 -8.70 24.67
C THR A 324 2.73 -7.62 23.88
N LYS A 325 2.93 -6.46 24.51
CA LYS A 325 3.64 -5.33 23.88
C LYS A 325 5.12 -5.64 23.62
N GLU A 326 5.72 -6.48 24.45
CA GLU A 326 7.14 -6.85 24.40
C GLU A 326 7.50 -7.65 23.15
N VAL A 327 6.57 -8.46 22.65
CA VAL A 327 6.78 -9.27 21.45
C VAL A 327 6.28 -8.61 20.16
N ALA A 328 5.70 -7.40 20.26
CA ALA A 328 5.18 -6.70 19.09
C ALA A 328 6.23 -6.54 17.97
N GLY A 329 5.83 -6.77 16.75
CA GLY A 329 6.73 -6.67 15.59
C GLY A 329 7.16 -8.03 15.03
N ALA A 330 8.40 -8.14 14.56
CA ALA A 330 8.91 -9.36 13.93
C ALA A 330 8.91 -10.56 14.90
N ALA A 331 9.25 -10.33 16.16
CA ALA A 331 9.36 -11.38 17.16
C ALA A 331 8.07 -12.19 17.34
N TYR A 332 6.91 -11.52 17.37
CA TYR A 332 5.61 -12.20 17.48
C TYR A 332 5.39 -13.22 16.37
N VAL A 333 5.61 -12.81 15.11
CA VAL A 333 5.39 -13.69 13.94
C VAL A 333 6.47 -14.78 13.86
N GLN A 334 7.70 -14.48 14.25
CA GLN A 334 8.78 -15.47 14.30
C GLN A 334 8.52 -16.54 15.37
N HIS A 335 8.05 -16.16 16.57
CA HIS A 335 7.64 -17.11 17.60
C HIS A 335 6.43 -17.93 17.14
N ALA A 336 5.46 -17.27 16.48
CA ALA A 336 4.31 -17.97 15.92
C ALA A 336 4.71 -19.03 14.88
N ALA A 337 5.63 -18.69 13.98
CA ALA A 337 6.15 -19.63 12.99
C ALA A 337 6.94 -20.77 13.64
N THR A 338 7.62 -20.52 14.76
CA THR A 338 8.35 -21.55 15.50
C THR A 338 7.42 -22.64 16.03
N ALA A 339 6.18 -22.30 16.41
CA ALA A 339 5.22 -23.28 16.91
C ALA A 339 4.89 -24.39 15.88
N VAL A 340 4.99 -24.10 14.58
CA VAL A 340 4.70 -25.06 13.49
C VAL A 340 5.96 -25.57 12.81
N PHE A 341 6.92 -24.65 12.54
CA PHE A 341 8.11 -24.96 11.74
C PHE A 341 9.38 -25.20 12.59
N GLY A 342 9.24 -25.19 13.94
CA GLY A 342 10.38 -25.37 14.85
C GLY A 342 11.45 -24.29 14.62
N GLY A 343 12.72 -24.69 14.71
CA GLY A 343 13.87 -23.78 14.52
C GLY A 343 13.97 -23.14 13.11
N PHE A 344 13.25 -23.65 12.11
CA PHE A 344 13.18 -23.05 10.79
C PHE A 344 12.23 -21.84 10.74
N GLY A 345 11.27 -21.73 11.67
CA GLY A 345 10.26 -20.66 11.69
C GLY A 345 10.84 -19.25 11.63
N PRO A 346 11.75 -18.87 12.54
CA PRO A 346 12.37 -17.54 12.50
C PRO A 346 13.08 -17.24 11.18
N LEU A 347 13.80 -18.20 10.62
CA LEU A 347 14.50 -18.04 9.34
C LEU A 347 13.52 -17.83 8.19
N LEU A 348 12.42 -18.59 8.14
CA LEU A 348 11.37 -18.42 7.13
C LEU A 348 10.79 -17.01 7.16
N ILE A 349 10.43 -16.50 8.35
CA ILE A 349 9.89 -15.14 8.49
C ILE A 349 10.94 -14.10 8.12
N THR A 350 12.20 -14.28 8.51
CA THR A 350 13.29 -13.37 8.12
C THR A 350 13.42 -13.30 6.60
N ILE A 351 13.46 -14.43 5.89
CA ILE A 351 13.53 -14.46 4.43
C ILE A 351 12.32 -13.73 3.81
N CYS A 352 11.11 -14.02 4.28
CA CYS A 352 9.90 -13.34 3.81
C CYS A 352 10.00 -11.82 4.05
N MET A 353 10.43 -11.39 5.22
CA MET A 353 10.62 -9.98 5.56
C MET A 353 11.61 -9.27 4.64
N LEU A 354 12.74 -9.94 4.32
CA LEU A 354 13.74 -9.39 3.40
C LEU A 354 13.19 -9.23 1.99
N LEU A 355 12.45 -10.22 1.50
CA LEU A 355 11.83 -10.18 0.17
C LEU A 355 10.74 -9.09 0.11
N PHE A 356 9.86 -9.03 1.11
CA PHE A 356 8.79 -8.03 1.21
C PHE A 356 9.35 -6.61 1.38
N GLY A 357 10.31 -6.44 2.28
CA GLY A 357 10.94 -5.15 2.50
C GLY A 357 11.69 -4.64 1.27
N PHE A 358 12.46 -5.51 0.62
CA PHE A 358 13.17 -5.11 -0.59
C PHE A 358 12.19 -4.73 -1.73
N SER A 359 11.12 -5.49 -1.95
CA SER A 359 10.11 -5.12 -2.94
C SER A 359 9.43 -3.79 -2.62
N THR A 360 9.16 -3.52 -1.34
CA THR A 360 8.57 -2.24 -0.89
C THR A 360 9.51 -1.07 -1.15
N LEU A 361 10.80 -1.19 -0.79
CA LEU A 361 11.79 -0.13 -1.03
C LEU A 361 11.84 0.28 -2.50
N ILE A 362 11.85 -0.68 -3.42
CA ILE A 362 11.91 -0.37 -4.85
C ILE A 362 10.56 0.07 -5.43
N GLY A 363 9.45 -0.50 -4.95
CA GLY A 363 8.08 -0.11 -5.34
C GLY A 363 7.76 1.33 -4.97
N ASN A 364 8.14 1.75 -3.76
CA ASN A 364 8.01 3.13 -3.28
C ASN A 364 8.71 4.12 -4.21
N LEU A 365 9.92 3.79 -4.66
CA LEU A 365 10.71 4.66 -5.52
C LEU A 365 10.14 4.80 -6.95
N PHE A 366 9.33 3.84 -7.40
CA PHE A 366 8.58 3.99 -8.65
C PHE A 366 7.55 5.13 -8.57
N TYR A 367 6.82 5.25 -7.46
CA TYR A 367 5.86 6.35 -7.25
C TYR A 367 6.57 7.70 -7.16
N VAL A 368 7.70 7.71 -6.49
CA VAL A 368 8.54 8.91 -6.31
C VAL A 368 9.07 9.44 -7.65
N ASP A 369 9.56 8.57 -8.54
CA ASP A 369 10.05 8.98 -9.87
C ASP A 369 8.94 9.69 -10.67
N ASN A 370 7.71 9.19 -10.58
CA ASN A 370 6.55 9.78 -11.23
C ASN A 370 6.23 11.20 -10.69
N CYS A 371 6.30 11.41 -9.39
CA CYS A 371 6.09 12.72 -8.77
C CYS A 371 7.22 13.72 -9.03
N ILE A 372 8.47 13.25 -9.09
CA ILE A 372 9.61 14.08 -9.49
C ILE A 372 9.41 14.61 -10.94
N ARG A 373 8.99 13.73 -11.85
CA ARG A 373 8.69 14.14 -13.25
C ARG A 373 7.56 15.17 -13.31
N PHE A 374 6.55 15.05 -12.46
CA PHE A 374 5.47 16.03 -12.36
C PHE A 374 5.98 17.41 -11.95
N ILE A 375 6.79 17.49 -10.90
CA ILE A 375 7.34 18.74 -10.37
C ILE A 375 8.20 19.45 -11.43
N HIS A 376 9.09 18.70 -12.10
CA HIS A 376 10.01 19.22 -13.14
C HIS A 376 9.37 19.46 -14.50
N LYS A 377 8.07 19.14 -14.69
CA LYS A 377 7.37 19.21 -16.00
C LYS A 377 8.04 18.37 -17.10
N GLY A 378 8.72 17.30 -16.71
CA GLY A 378 9.44 16.43 -17.64
C GLY A 378 10.60 15.67 -16.98
N ALA A 379 11.59 15.31 -17.76
CA ALA A 379 12.76 14.61 -17.23
C ALA A 379 13.64 15.58 -16.42
N PRO A 380 13.92 15.28 -15.15
CA PRO A 380 14.85 16.06 -14.36
C PRO A 380 16.30 15.91 -14.87
N SER A 381 17.17 16.85 -14.50
CA SER A 381 18.59 16.76 -14.87
C SER A 381 19.23 15.51 -14.27
N GLN A 382 20.22 14.93 -14.95
CA GLN A 382 20.92 13.73 -14.47
C GLN A 382 21.62 13.98 -13.13
N GLY A 383 22.14 15.21 -12.91
CA GLY A 383 22.73 15.59 -11.62
C GLY A 383 21.72 15.51 -10.48
N PHE A 384 20.52 16.07 -10.66
CA PHE A 384 19.43 15.97 -9.68
C PHE A 384 19.05 14.52 -9.38
N VAL A 385 18.88 13.71 -10.42
CA VAL A 385 18.52 12.29 -10.27
C VAL A 385 19.56 11.53 -9.46
N ASN A 386 20.85 11.77 -9.73
CA ASN A 386 21.93 11.11 -9.01
C ASN A 386 21.99 11.54 -7.54
N THR A 387 21.87 12.85 -7.25
CA THR A 387 21.82 13.37 -5.88
C THR A 387 20.62 12.78 -5.13
N PHE A 388 19.44 12.77 -5.76
CA PHE A 388 18.24 12.20 -5.15
C PHE A 388 18.40 10.70 -4.83
N ARG A 389 19.01 9.92 -5.73
CA ARG A 389 19.31 8.51 -5.49
C ARG A 389 20.22 8.30 -4.29
N ILE A 390 21.27 9.14 -4.15
CA ILE A 390 22.15 9.11 -2.98
C ILE A 390 21.36 9.38 -1.70
N VAL A 391 20.48 10.38 -1.71
CA VAL A 391 19.61 10.67 -0.56
C VAL A 391 18.73 9.47 -0.21
N CYS A 392 18.10 8.82 -1.19
CA CYS A 392 17.27 7.63 -0.94
C CYS A 392 18.09 6.47 -0.33
N VAL A 393 19.31 6.26 -0.80
CA VAL A 393 20.23 5.24 -0.25
C VAL A 393 20.61 5.55 1.20
N LEU A 394 20.90 6.83 1.51
CA LEU A 394 21.19 7.28 2.87
C LEU A 394 19.98 7.13 3.80
N VAL A 395 18.78 7.40 3.32
CA VAL A 395 17.53 7.19 4.08
C VAL A 395 17.38 5.73 4.49
N VAL A 396 17.60 4.80 3.56
CA VAL A 396 17.55 3.36 3.86
C VAL A 396 18.61 2.97 4.90
N PHE A 397 19.83 3.48 4.77
CA PHE A 397 20.88 3.23 5.74
C PHE A 397 20.53 3.73 7.14
N VAL A 398 20.09 4.98 7.25
CA VAL A 398 19.75 5.63 8.54
C VAL A 398 18.53 4.96 9.19
N GLY A 399 17.52 4.59 8.40
CA GLY A 399 16.29 3.96 8.89
C GLY A 399 16.55 2.69 9.71
N ALA A 400 17.55 1.89 9.34
CA ALA A 400 17.91 0.67 10.05
C ALA A 400 18.35 0.93 11.51
N GLY A 401 18.98 2.09 11.79
CA GLY A 401 19.45 2.46 13.13
C GLY A 401 18.46 3.25 13.98
N MET A 402 17.23 3.52 13.48
CA MET A 402 16.20 4.30 14.21
C MET A 402 15.44 3.46 15.23
N SER A 403 14.62 4.13 16.06
CA SER A 403 13.71 3.43 16.99
C SER A 403 12.36 3.12 16.34
N MET A 404 11.72 2.02 16.76
CA MET A 404 10.41 1.58 16.28
C MET A 404 9.35 2.70 16.37
N ALA A 405 9.23 3.36 17.51
CA ALA A 405 8.25 4.41 17.73
C ALA A 405 8.44 5.57 16.73
N ALA A 406 9.68 6.07 16.60
CA ALA A 406 9.95 7.20 15.72
C ALA A 406 9.61 6.91 14.25
N VAL A 407 9.97 5.74 13.72
CA VAL A 407 9.72 5.42 12.30
C VAL A 407 8.24 5.22 12.02
N TRP A 408 7.47 4.65 12.97
CA TRP A 408 6.02 4.51 12.84
C TRP A 408 5.30 5.85 12.90
N ASP A 409 5.60 6.71 13.89
CA ASP A 409 4.97 8.03 14.02
C ASP A 409 5.25 8.91 12.79
N ILE A 410 6.49 8.91 12.29
CA ILE A 410 6.85 9.64 11.06
C ILE A 410 6.02 9.12 9.87
N ALA A 411 5.94 7.80 9.69
CA ALA A 411 5.20 7.20 8.59
C ALA A 411 3.70 7.53 8.67
N ASP A 412 3.11 7.42 9.86
CA ASP A 412 1.69 7.69 10.12
C ASP A 412 1.34 9.16 9.83
N ILE A 413 2.13 10.12 10.33
CA ILE A 413 1.92 11.56 10.08
C ILE A 413 2.00 11.89 8.59
N LEU A 414 3.03 11.40 7.91
CA LEU A 414 3.23 11.67 6.48
C LEU A 414 2.10 11.07 5.63
N MET A 415 1.64 9.88 5.97
CA MET A 415 0.51 9.22 5.33
C MET A 415 -0.79 10.01 5.52
N ALA A 416 -1.03 10.55 6.72
CA ALA A 416 -2.18 11.38 6.99
C ALA A 416 -2.21 12.64 6.11
N VAL A 417 -1.06 13.31 5.96
CA VAL A 417 -0.93 14.50 5.09
C VAL A 417 -1.33 14.17 3.65
N MET A 418 -0.89 13.04 3.11
CA MET A 418 -1.26 12.62 1.76
C MET A 418 -2.77 12.38 1.63
N CYS A 419 -3.38 11.70 2.61
CA CYS A 419 -4.83 11.45 2.63
C CYS A 419 -5.64 12.75 2.65
N PHE A 420 -5.21 13.75 3.43
CA PHE A 420 -5.90 15.05 3.51
C PHE A 420 -5.87 15.86 2.22
N ILE A 421 -4.95 15.55 1.32
CA ILE A 421 -4.92 16.16 -0.02
C ILE A 421 -5.71 15.29 -1.02
N ASN A 422 -5.49 13.99 -1.01
CA ASN A 422 -6.03 13.08 -2.01
C ASN A 422 -7.54 12.82 -1.86
N ILE A 423 -8.02 12.56 -0.65
CA ILE A 423 -9.43 12.20 -0.42
C ILE A 423 -10.38 13.34 -0.80
N PRO A 424 -10.15 14.62 -0.42
CA PRO A 424 -10.96 15.73 -0.91
C PRO A 424 -10.96 15.85 -2.44
N ALA A 425 -9.82 15.66 -3.10
CA ALA A 425 -9.75 15.65 -4.55
C ALA A 425 -10.61 14.51 -5.14
N CYS A 426 -10.57 13.33 -4.54
CA CYS A 426 -11.43 12.21 -4.93
C CYS A 426 -12.92 12.50 -4.70
N PHE A 427 -13.30 13.22 -3.65
CA PHE A 427 -14.70 13.64 -3.44
C PHE A 427 -15.19 14.59 -4.55
N ILE A 428 -14.38 15.55 -4.95
CA ILE A 428 -14.69 16.52 -6.00
C ILE A 428 -14.80 15.80 -7.36
N LEU A 429 -13.82 14.96 -7.69
CA LEU A 429 -13.68 14.34 -9.01
C LEU A 429 -14.36 12.97 -9.13
N GLY A 430 -14.79 12.36 -8.03
CA GLY A 430 -15.27 10.97 -7.99
C GLY A 430 -16.45 10.69 -8.93
N ASN A 431 -17.30 11.69 -9.18
CA ASN A 431 -18.40 11.54 -10.14
C ASN A 431 -17.91 11.26 -11.57
N THR A 432 -16.74 11.74 -11.94
CA THR A 432 -16.10 11.44 -13.25
C THR A 432 -15.75 9.95 -13.35
N ALA A 433 -15.16 9.38 -12.31
CA ALA A 433 -14.87 7.95 -12.26
C ALA A 433 -16.16 7.10 -12.27
N VAL A 434 -17.24 7.57 -11.60
CA VAL A 434 -18.54 6.89 -11.64
C VAL A 434 -19.17 6.94 -13.04
N LYS A 435 -19.05 8.06 -13.76
CA LYS A 435 -19.50 8.13 -15.17
C LYS A 435 -18.74 7.16 -16.05
N ALA A 436 -17.40 7.10 -15.92
CA ALA A 436 -16.58 6.13 -16.64
C ALA A 436 -16.96 4.67 -16.30
N MET A 437 -17.29 4.38 -15.03
CA MET A 437 -17.78 3.06 -14.63
C MET A 437 -19.11 2.71 -15.32
N ARG A 438 -20.02 3.66 -15.44
CA ARG A 438 -21.31 3.45 -16.15
C ARG A 438 -21.11 3.19 -17.62
N ASP A 439 -20.22 3.94 -18.27
CA ASP A 439 -19.84 3.73 -19.67
C ASP A 439 -19.26 2.32 -19.87
N TYR A 440 -18.29 1.93 -19.01
CA TYR A 440 -17.72 0.59 -19.02
C TYR A 440 -18.78 -0.51 -18.93
N GLN A 441 -19.73 -0.37 -17.98
CA GLN A 441 -20.77 -1.35 -17.76
C GLN A 441 -21.78 -1.42 -18.91
N GLN A 442 -22.07 -0.28 -19.54
CA GLN A 442 -22.95 -0.24 -20.71
C GLN A 442 -22.34 -1.01 -21.87
N GLN A 443 -21.06 -0.74 -22.19
CA GLN A 443 -20.35 -1.45 -23.25
C GLN A 443 -20.24 -2.96 -22.98
N LYS A 444 -20.04 -3.36 -21.71
CA LYS A 444 -20.04 -4.78 -21.31
C LYS A 444 -21.41 -5.46 -21.51
N LYS A 445 -22.51 -4.78 -21.19
CA LYS A 445 -23.88 -5.30 -21.43
C LYS A 445 -24.16 -5.50 -22.94
N GLU A 446 -23.53 -4.69 -23.78
CA GLU A 446 -23.59 -4.82 -25.23
C GLU A 446 -22.67 -5.91 -25.80
N GLY A 447 -22.02 -6.69 -24.93
CA GLY A 447 -21.08 -7.75 -25.33
C GLY A 447 -19.75 -7.27 -25.88
N LYS A 448 -19.42 -5.97 -25.76
CA LYS A 448 -18.20 -5.37 -26.28
C LYS A 448 -17.05 -5.49 -25.26
N ASN A 449 -15.80 -5.49 -25.75
CA ASN A 449 -14.66 -5.18 -24.89
C ASN A 449 -14.60 -3.66 -24.73
N PRO A 450 -14.77 -3.09 -23.52
CA PRO A 450 -14.93 -1.65 -23.35
C PRO A 450 -13.68 -0.87 -23.83
N VAL A 451 -13.94 0.17 -24.61
CA VAL A 451 -12.97 1.14 -25.09
C VAL A 451 -13.42 2.52 -24.66
N PHE A 452 -12.53 3.28 -24.06
CA PHE A 452 -12.86 4.58 -23.51
C PHE A 452 -12.56 5.72 -24.50
N LYS A 453 -13.50 6.65 -24.57
CA LYS A 453 -13.33 7.97 -25.21
C LYS A 453 -13.74 9.04 -24.19
N ALA A 454 -12.94 10.10 -24.05
CA ALA A 454 -13.22 11.16 -23.08
C ALA A 454 -14.58 11.82 -23.31
N ALA A 455 -14.97 12.02 -24.57
CA ALA A 455 -16.25 12.58 -24.96
C ALA A 455 -17.45 11.75 -24.51
N SER A 456 -17.32 10.41 -24.36
CA SER A 456 -18.44 9.53 -23.96
C SER A 456 -18.99 9.84 -22.56
N ILE A 457 -18.17 10.47 -21.71
CA ILE A 457 -18.57 10.85 -20.34
C ILE A 457 -18.62 12.39 -20.16
N GLY A 458 -18.53 13.14 -21.26
CA GLY A 458 -18.60 14.61 -21.27
C GLY A 458 -17.31 15.30 -20.81
N ILE A 459 -16.17 14.69 -20.99
CA ILE A 459 -14.84 15.34 -20.82
C ILE A 459 -14.40 15.90 -22.17
N ASP A 460 -13.98 17.18 -22.16
CA ASP A 460 -13.39 17.80 -23.33
C ASP A 460 -12.07 17.10 -23.68
N GLU A 461 -11.98 16.55 -24.88
CA GLU A 461 -10.81 15.82 -25.39
C GLU A 461 -9.54 16.69 -25.43
N SER A 462 -9.68 18.01 -25.47
CA SER A 462 -8.53 18.93 -25.39
C SER A 462 -7.85 18.91 -24.03
N THR A 463 -8.57 18.57 -22.96
CA THR A 463 -8.06 18.53 -21.59
C THR A 463 -7.31 17.25 -21.24
N VAL A 464 -7.50 16.18 -22.01
CA VAL A 464 -6.84 14.88 -21.79
C VAL A 464 -5.84 14.58 -22.91
N GLN A 465 -4.70 14.01 -22.54
CA GLN A 465 -3.64 13.72 -23.52
C GLN A 465 -3.74 12.32 -24.14
N TYR A 466 -4.37 11.40 -23.44
CA TYR A 466 -4.34 9.98 -23.82
C TYR A 466 -5.62 9.49 -24.50
N TRP A 467 -6.78 9.92 -24.06
CA TRP A 467 -8.08 9.40 -24.47
C TRP A 467 -8.81 10.34 -25.46
N LYS A 468 -8.34 10.33 -26.69
CA LYS A 468 -8.95 11.11 -27.79
C LYS A 468 -9.83 10.24 -28.67
#